data_dca64108dca0dd4d72c75b03128f0632
#
_entry.id   dca64108dca0dd4d72c75b03128f0632
#
_cell.length_a   1.000
_cell.length_b   1.000
_cell.length_c   1.000
_cell.angle_alpha   90.00
_cell.angle_beta   90.00
_cell.angle_gamma   90.00
#
_symmetry.space_group_name_H-M   'P 1'
#
loop_
_entity.id
_entity.type
_entity.pdbx_description
1 polymer ?
#
loop_
_entity_poly.entity_id
_entity_poly.type
_entity_poly.pdbx_seq_one_letter_code
_entity_poly.pdbx_strand_id
1 'polypeptide(L)'
;IFYLILQLLFTTYIVPTTLDKARSYIRGSNVDLFSSIIQEKKFIDVVKDLTIFVEEKNINGDLKNIFLKEKIGENEYQTIIAKEGKIKKYDIKTTLLLFDGKIINNNNKKINSFEFSKTEINLSKFTTKTTTHPKIQEIGTYDVLACIVRLKNFNNAYISNVFITNKKLNNCIPENLKDTFQEIFKRFVSPLYLLTLSLIACLIIIKSKDDYEYFKHKFGLFVLGVITIIISEISIKYSSANTIQNIQIFSLPVLFLVTIYLYIKLKLKKPNLIRQ
;
A
#
# COMPACT_ATOMS: atom_id res chain seq x y z
N ILE A 1 -7.02 -5.73 -27.71
CA ILE A 1 -7.77 -6.65 -26.84
C ILE A 1 -6.81 -7.46 -25.96
N PHE A 2 -5.76 -8.08 -26.54
CA PHE A 2 -4.77 -8.87 -25.77
C PHE A 2 -4.15 -8.07 -24.61
N TYR A 3 -3.65 -6.86 -24.87
CA TYR A 3 -3.07 -6.00 -23.85
C TYR A 3 -4.06 -5.61 -22.75
N LEU A 4 -5.33 -5.40 -23.08
CA LEU A 4 -6.36 -5.11 -22.09
C LEU A 4 -6.60 -6.31 -21.17
N ILE A 5 -6.71 -7.51 -21.72
CA ILE A 5 -6.90 -8.74 -20.93
C ILE A 5 -5.69 -8.94 -20.01
N LEU A 6 -4.48 -8.77 -20.55
CA LEU A 6 -3.24 -8.86 -19.78
C LEU A 6 -3.23 -7.86 -18.62
N GLN A 7 -3.57 -6.60 -18.89
CA GLN A 7 -3.62 -5.55 -17.86
C GLN A 7 -4.69 -5.82 -16.81
N LEU A 8 -5.87 -6.26 -17.20
CA LEU A 8 -6.92 -6.67 -16.25
C LEU A 8 -6.43 -7.81 -15.35
N LEU A 9 -5.75 -8.81 -15.89
CA LEU A 9 -5.19 -9.90 -15.11
C LEU A 9 -4.15 -9.39 -14.11
N PHE A 10 -3.27 -8.48 -14.52
CA PHE A 10 -2.31 -7.86 -13.62
C PHE A 10 -3.00 -7.08 -12.49
N THR A 11 -3.94 -6.20 -12.81
CA THR A 11 -4.58 -5.31 -11.81
C THR A 11 -5.51 -6.07 -10.87
N THR A 12 -6.20 -7.11 -11.33
CA THR A 12 -7.20 -7.82 -10.53
C THR A 12 -6.62 -8.96 -9.71
N TYR A 13 -5.55 -9.62 -10.18
CA TYR A 13 -5.00 -10.81 -9.54
C TYR A 13 -3.54 -10.66 -9.12
N ILE A 14 -2.63 -10.33 -10.04
CA ILE A 14 -1.18 -10.36 -9.77
C ILE A 14 -0.81 -9.28 -8.76
N VAL A 15 -1.20 -8.04 -8.97
CA VAL A 15 -0.82 -6.90 -8.11
C VAL A 15 -1.30 -7.09 -6.67
N PRO A 16 -2.58 -7.39 -6.36
CA PRO A 16 -3.02 -7.59 -4.99
C PRO A 16 -2.29 -8.74 -4.29
N THR A 17 -2.10 -9.87 -4.99
CA THR A 17 -1.44 -11.04 -4.39
C THR A 17 0.04 -10.81 -4.11
N THR A 18 0.75 -10.13 -5.00
CA THR A 18 2.17 -9.81 -4.80
C THR A 18 2.37 -8.76 -3.71
N LEU A 19 1.49 -7.76 -3.63
CA LEU A 19 1.53 -6.76 -2.55
C LEU A 19 1.26 -7.38 -1.18
N ASP A 20 0.25 -8.26 -1.06
CA ASP A 20 -0.04 -8.97 0.20
C ASP A 20 1.15 -9.84 0.64
N LYS A 21 1.75 -10.60 -0.30
CA LYS A 21 2.95 -11.40 -0.03
C LYS A 21 4.14 -10.53 0.37
N ALA A 22 4.47 -9.50 -0.41
CA ALA A 22 5.59 -8.61 -0.12
C ALA A 22 5.45 -7.99 1.29
N ARG A 23 4.24 -7.55 1.63
CA ARG A 23 3.98 -6.98 2.94
C ARG A 23 3.98 -8.01 4.06
N SER A 24 3.57 -9.25 3.81
CA SER A 24 3.68 -10.34 4.76
C SER A 24 5.14 -10.67 5.09
N TYR A 25 6.02 -10.63 4.07
CA TYR A 25 7.47 -10.77 4.28
C TYR A 25 8.03 -9.62 5.13
N ILE A 26 7.66 -8.37 4.84
CA ILE A 26 8.10 -7.21 5.62
C ILE A 26 7.60 -7.33 7.07
N ARG A 27 6.37 -7.75 7.29
CA ARG A 27 5.83 -7.99 8.65
C ARG A 27 6.57 -9.10 9.38
N GLY A 28 6.90 -10.19 8.68
CA GLY A 28 7.68 -11.30 9.24
C GLY A 28 9.14 -10.94 9.52
N SER A 29 9.75 -10.12 8.68
CA SER A 29 11.16 -9.73 8.79
C SER A 29 11.42 -8.66 9.86
N ASN A 30 10.42 -7.91 10.31
CA ASN A 30 10.60 -6.89 11.37
C ASN A 30 11.15 -7.49 12.68
N VAL A 31 10.94 -8.78 12.92
CA VAL A 31 11.48 -9.50 14.07
C VAL A 31 12.98 -9.79 13.89
N ASP A 32 13.42 -10.08 12.68
CA ASP A 32 14.83 -10.35 12.36
C ASP A 32 15.64 -9.05 12.19
N LEU A 33 14.97 -7.94 11.82
CA LEU A 33 15.60 -6.64 11.72
C LEU A 33 16.23 -6.16 13.03
N PHE A 34 15.64 -6.47 14.17
CA PHE A 34 16.17 -6.03 15.46
C PHE A 34 17.60 -6.55 15.68
N SER A 35 17.82 -7.83 15.38
CA SER A 35 19.15 -8.42 15.48
C SER A 35 20.12 -7.86 14.45
N SER A 36 19.67 -7.55 13.23
CA SER A 36 20.54 -7.05 12.17
C SER A 36 20.91 -5.57 12.31
N ILE A 37 20.04 -4.76 12.93
CA ILE A 37 20.26 -3.33 13.12
C ILE A 37 21.29 -3.05 14.22
N ILE A 38 21.33 -3.88 15.28
CA ILE A 38 22.29 -3.71 16.38
C ILE A 38 23.74 -3.84 15.89
N GLN A 39 24.45 -2.72 15.88
CA GLN A 39 25.87 -2.64 15.57
C GLN A 39 26.68 -2.44 16.86
N GLU A 40 27.84 -3.06 16.93
CA GLU A 40 28.76 -2.92 18.06
C GLU A 40 29.27 -1.49 18.20
N LYS A 41 29.40 -1.04 19.43
CA LYS A 41 30.01 0.25 19.82
C LYS A 41 29.32 1.49 19.21
N LYS A 42 28.03 1.36 18.87
CA LYS A 42 27.24 2.48 18.34
C LYS A 42 25.91 2.60 19.08
N PHE A 43 25.51 3.87 19.33
CA PHE A 43 24.16 4.17 19.76
C PHE A 43 23.25 4.17 18.53
N ILE A 44 22.20 3.39 18.59
CA ILE A 44 21.26 3.22 17.48
C ILE A 44 19.85 3.45 17.98
N ASP A 45 19.15 4.38 17.36
CA ASP A 45 17.72 4.53 17.56
C ASP A 45 17.00 3.50 16.70
N VAL A 46 16.72 2.35 17.29
CA VAL A 46 16.15 1.19 16.57
C VAL A 46 14.74 1.50 16.09
N VAL A 47 13.98 2.20 16.92
CA VAL A 47 12.62 2.68 16.65
C VAL A 47 12.40 3.98 17.41
N LYS A 48 11.29 4.67 17.08
CA LYS A 48 10.86 5.84 17.82
C LYS A 48 10.82 5.51 19.32
N ASP A 49 11.48 6.34 20.12
CA ASP A 49 11.50 6.27 21.57
C ASP A 49 12.33 5.12 22.19
N LEU A 50 13.16 4.39 21.41
CA LEU A 50 14.07 3.36 21.91
C LEU A 50 15.47 3.47 21.31
N THR A 51 16.44 3.83 22.14
CA THR A 51 17.87 3.86 21.81
C THR A 51 18.56 2.66 22.45
N ILE A 52 19.36 1.92 21.70
CA ILE A 52 20.18 0.82 22.18
C ILE A 52 21.65 1.05 21.86
N PHE A 53 22.51 0.63 22.78
CA PHE A 53 23.96 0.53 22.58
C PHE A 53 24.41 -0.83 23.08
N VAL A 54 25.31 -1.47 22.36
CA VAL A 54 25.92 -2.75 22.70
C VAL A 54 27.41 -2.65 22.44
N GLU A 55 28.22 -3.05 23.40
CA GLU A 55 29.67 -3.01 23.27
C GLU A 55 30.18 -4.16 22.39
N GLU A 56 29.73 -5.38 22.64
CA GLU A 56 30.11 -6.58 21.91
C GLU A 56 28.89 -7.40 21.53
N LYS A 57 28.89 -7.95 20.32
CA LYS A 57 27.86 -8.85 19.79
C LYS A 57 28.51 -10.09 19.20
N ASN A 58 28.24 -11.26 19.75
CA ASN A 58 28.73 -12.51 19.22
C ASN A 58 27.90 -13.00 18.02
N ILE A 59 28.48 -13.86 17.20
CA ILE A 59 27.84 -14.51 16.04
C ILE A 59 26.57 -15.27 16.49
N ASN A 60 26.55 -15.80 17.71
CA ASN A 60 25.41 -16.51 18.28
C ASN A 60 24.29 -15.57 18.78
N GLY A 61 24.43 -14.24 18.62
CA GLY A 61 23.44 -13.25 19.04
C GLY A 61 23.49 -12.90 20.53
N ASP A 62 24.52 -13.34 21.26
CA ASP A 62 24.76 -12.92 22.65
C ASP A 62 25.36 -11.49 22.63
N LEU A 63 24.88 -10.66 23.52
CA LEU A 63 25.24 -9.24 23.65
C LEU A 63 25.92 -9.01 25.00
N LYS A 64 26.96 -8.12 25.02
CA LYS A 64 27.61 -7.70 26.27
C LYS A 64 27.58 -6.19 26.42
N ASN A 65 27.57 -5.75 27.68
CA ASN A 65 27.54 -4.36 28.08
C ASN A 65 26.49 -3.55 27.33
N ILE A 66 25.24 -3.84 27.66
CA ILE A 66 24.08 -3.30 26.97
C ILE A 66 23.58 -2.07 27.70
N PHE A 67 23.35 -1.01 26.95
CA PHE A 67 22.65 0.18 27.40
C PHE A 67 21.39 0.32 26.55
N LEU A 68 20.26 0.47 27.21
CA LEU A 68 18.96 0.65 26.56
C LEU A 68 18.26 1.83 27.20
N LYS A 69 17.76 2.77 26.38
CA LYS A 69 17.01 3.93 26.85
C LYS A 69 15.66 3.94 26.13
N GLU A 70 14.60 3.86 26.93
CA GLU A 70 13.21 3.90 26.47
C GLU A 70 12.56 5.22 26.95
N LYS A 71 11.87 5.91 26.05
CA LYS A 71 11.03 7.05 26.41
C LYS A 71 9.62 6.55 26.72
N ILE A 72 9.15 6.76 27.94
CA ILE A 72 7.83 6.28 28.39
C ILE A 72 6.78 7.40 28.26
N GLY A 73 7.16 8.65 28.50
CA GLY A 73 6.29 9.83 28.45
C GLY A 73 7.00 11.05 27.90
N GLU A 74 6.37 12.24 27.93
CA GLU A 74 6.97 13.46 27.36
C GLU A 74 8.31 13.82 28.02
N ASN A 75 8.45 13.58 29.34
CA ASN A 75 9.69 13.82 30.10
C ASN A 75 10.08 12.62 30.99
N GLU A 76 9.61 11.44 30.68
CA GLU A 76 9.87 10.23 31.43
C GLU A 76 10.72 9.26 30.60
N TYR A 77 11.83 8.83 31.19
CA TYR A 77 12.77 7.92 30.55
C TYR A 77 13.08 6.76 31.48
N GLN A 78 13.14 5.56 30.89
CA GLN A 78 13.67 4.38 31.53
C GLN A 78 15.03 4.03 30.89
N THR A 79 16.06 3.91 31.70
CA THR A 79 17.38 3.48 31.26
C THR A 79 17.68 2.13 31.88
N ILE A 80 18.11 1.16 31.06
CA ILE A 80 18.45 -0.18 31.50
C ILE A 80 19.90 -0.43 31.09
N ILE A 81 20.69 -0.84 32.04
CA ILE A 81 22.11 -1.21 31.85
C ILE A 81 22.25 -2.67 32.30
N ALA A 82 22.82 -3.53 31.44
CA ALA A 82 23.01 -4.94 31.74
C ALA A 82 24.39 -5.41 31.25
N LYS A 83 24.98 -6.36 31.98
CA LYS A 83 26.26 -6.94 31.59
C LYS A 83 26.13 -7.87 30.40
N GLU A 84 25.07 -8.66 30.37
CA GLU A 84 24.85 -9.66 29.34
C GLU A 84 23.39 -9.62 28.86
N GLY A 85 23.17 -9.97 27.60
CA GLY A 85 21.85 -10.12 27.04
C GLY A 85 21.80 -11.08 25.89
N LYS A 86 20.61 -11.63 25.67
CA LYS A 86 20.32 -12.56 24.60
C LYS A 86 18.97 -12.30 23.98
N ILE A 87 18.93 -12.20 22.64
CA ILE A 87 17.68 -12.07 21.91
C ILE A 87 17.07 -13.46 21.74
N LYS A 88 15.89 -13.66 22.31
CA LYS A 88 15.09 -14.88 22.10
C LYS A 88 13.88 -14.59 21.24
N LYS A 89 13.68 -15.43 20.25
CA LYS A 89 12.54 -15.38 19.33
C LYS A 89 11.55 -16.47 19.73
N TYR A 90 10.33 -16.06 20.03
CA TYR A 90 9.17 -16.93 20.15
C TYR A 90 8.25 -16.64 18.96
N ASP A 91 7.43 -17.60 18.54
CA ASP A 91 6.61 -17.52 17.30
C ASP A 91 5.93 -16.16 17.06
N ILE A 92 5.52 -15.46 18.12
CA ILE A 92 4.76 -14.20 18.05
C ILE A 92 5.50 -13.03 18.72
N LYS A 93 6.52 -13.30 19.53
CA LYS A 93 7.18 -12.28 20.35
C LYS A 93 8.69 -12.42 20.28
N THR A 94 9.37 -11.29 20.08
CA THR A 94 10.81 -11.19 20.27
C THR A 94 11.07 -10.55 21.62
N THR A 95 11.83 -11.22 22.47
CA THR A 95 12.20 -10.75 23.80
C THR A 95 13.71 -10.60 23.88
N LEU A 96 14.16 -9.51 24.52
CA LEU A 96 15.53 -9.33 24.94
C LEU A 96 15.63 -9.75 26.39
N LEU A 97 16.33 -10.85 26.64
CA LEU A 97 16.69 -11.29 27.97
C LEU A 97 17.93 -10.53 28.38
N LEU A 98 17.91 -9.92 29.56
CA LEU A 98 19.03 -9.19 30.14
C LEU A 98 19.41 -9.83 31.48
N PHE A 99 20.70 -9.89 31.72
CA PHE A 99 21.28 -10.48 32.93
C PHE A 99 22.18 -9.47 33.64
N ASP A 100 22.17 -9.51 34.95
CA ASP A 100 23.01 -8.71 35.86
C ASP A 100 23.03 -7.23 35.49
N GLY A 101 21.96 -6.54 35.83
CA GLY A 101 21.82 -5.17 35.46
C GLY A 101 21.06 -4.28 36.42
N LYS A 102 20.86 -3.06 36.00
CA LYS A 102 20.17 -2.01 36.73
C LYS A 102 19.17 -1.27 35.85
N ILE A 103 17.98 -1.04 36.36
CA ILE A 103 16.94 -0.24 35.76
C ILE A 103 16.90 1.09 36.49
N ILE A 104 16.96 2.20 35.74
CA ILE A 104 16.88 3.57 36.23
C ILE A 104 15.65 4.23 35.62
N ASN A 105 14.66 4.52 36.42
CA ASN A 105 13.47 5.25 36.02
C ASN A 105 13.61 6.71 36.40
N ASN A 106 13.60 7.59 35.41
CA ASN A 106 13.63 9.02 35.62
C ASN A 106 12.23 9.58 35.31
N ASN A 107 11.48 9.86 36.38
CA ASN A 107 10.21 10.56 36.31
C ASN A 107 10.45 11.99 36.80
N ASN A 108 10.13 12.99 36.06
CA ASN A 108 10.28 14.46 36.25
C ASN A 108 10.70 14.98 37.63
N LYS A 109 10.51 14.24 38.72
CA LYS A 109 10.79 14.67 40.11
C LYS A 109 11.56 13.63 40.95
N LYS A 110 11.69 12.39 40.50
CA LYS A 110 12.35 11.31 41.27
C LYS A 110 13.09 10.35 40.35
N ILE A 111 14.29 10.01 40.72
CA ILE A 111 15.08 8.96 40.09
C ILE A 111 15.01 7.74 41.01
N ASN A 112 14.44 6.66 40.48
CA ASN A 112 14.39 5.38 41.16
C ASN A 112 15.28 4.41 40.42
N SER A 113 16.06 3.60 41.17
CA SER A 113 16.92 2.60 40.53
C SER A 113 16.72 1.23 41.23
N PHE A 114 16.65 0.18 40.41
CA PHE A 114 16.47 -1.20 40.85
C PHE A 114 17.51 -2.08 40.18
N GLU A 115 18.15 -2.94 40.96
CA GLU A 115 19.06 -3.96 40.44
C GLU A 115 18.28 -5.24 40.14
N PHE A 116 18.67 -5.94 39.11
CA PHE A 116 18.07 -7.22 38.73
C PHE A 116 19.15 -8.25 38.34
N SER A 117 18.92 -9.50 38.64
CA SER A 117 19.73 -10.62 38.14
C SER A 117 19.27 -11.07 36.76
N LYS A 118 17.96 -10.99 36.48
CA LYS A 118 17.39 -11.32 35.19
C LYS A 118 16.12 -10.47 34.90
N THR A 119 16.00 -9.95 33.70
CA THR A 119 14.79 -9.27 33.25
C THR A 119 14.51 -9.56 31.78
N GLU A 120 13.25 -9.43 31.39
CA GLU A 120 12.80 -9.65 29.99
C GLU A 120 12.16 -8.39 29.46
N ILE A 121 12.66 -7.92 28.33
CA ILE A 121 12.09 -6.78 27.62
C ILE A 121 11.42 -7.28 26.34
N ASN A 122 10.14 -6.99 26.20
CA ASN A 122 9.39 -7.33 25.01
C ASN A 122 9.69 -6.34 23.89
N LEU A 123 10.54 -6.72 22.95
CA LEU A 123 10.91 -5.91 21.79
C LEU A 123 9.77 -5.73 20.79
N SER A 124 8.76 -6.60 20.82
CA SER A 124 7.59 -6.47 19.95
C SER A 124 6.74 -5.23 20.25
N LYS A 125 6.90 -4.59 21.42
CA LYS A 125 6.28 -3.29 21.74
C LYS A 125 6.81 -2.15 20.86
N PHE A 126 8.07 -2.28 20.44
CA PHE A 126 8.82 -1.29 19.70
C PHE A 126 8.80 -1.52 18.20
N THR A 127 8.26 -2.65 17.74
CA THR A 127 8.00 -2.79 16.31
C THR A 127 7.03 -1.69 15.92
N THR A 128 7.39 -0.93 14.88
CA THR A 128 6.48 0.04 14.27
C THR A 128 5.12 -0.65 14.17
N LYS A 129 4.04 0.05 14.54
CA LYS A 129 2.66 -0.44 14.34
C LYS A 129 2.51 -0.74 12.85
N THR A 130 3.08 -1.84 12.41
CA THR A 130 2.78 -2.40 11.10
C THR A 130 1.30 -2.67 11.19
N THR A 131 0.56 -2.00 10.35
CA THR A 131 -0.88 -2.17 10.26
C THR A 131 -1.15 -3.67 10.24
N THR A 132 -1.70 -4.17 11.32
CA THR A 132 -2.02 -5.60 11.52
C THR A 132 -3.00 -6.10 10.45
N HIS A 133 -3.62 -5.16 9.76
CA HIS A 133 -4.60 -5.41 8.71
C HIS A 133 -4.04 -5.01 7.33
N PRO A 134 -4.29 -5.80 6.28
CA PRO A 134 -3.89 -5.46 4.92
C PRO A 134 -4.58 -4.17 4.49
N LYS A 135 -3.88 -3.32 3.74
CA LYS A 135 -4.50 -2.15 3.10
C LYS A 135 -5.48 -2.61 2.03
N ILE A 136 -6.47 -1.77 1.69
CA ILE A 136 -7.51 -2.11 0.69
C ILE A 136 -6.90 -2.55 -0.65
N GLN A 137 -5.79 -1.95 -1.07
CA GLN A 137 -5.08 -2.31 -2.30
C GLN A 137 -4.40 -3.70 -2.28
N GLU A 138 -4.20 -4.30 -1.10
CA GLU A 138 -3.60 -5.63 -0.90
C GLU A 138 -4.67 -6.73 -0.79
N ILE A 139 -5.92 -6.32 -0.61
CA ILE A 139 -7.05 -7.24 -0.50
C ILE A 139 -7.36 -7.79 -1.89
N GLY A 140 -7.65 -9.08 -1.98
CA GLY A 140 -8.06 -9.72 -3.22
C GLY A 140 -9.30 -9.04 -3.83
N THR A 141 -9.40 -9.05 -5.17
CA THR A 141 -10.50 -8.38 -5.86
C THR A 141 -11.87 -8.90 -5.44
N TYR A 142 -11.98 -10.20 -5.20
CA TYR A 142 -13.20 -10.81 -4.69
C TYR A 142 -13.61 -10.26 -3.32
N ASP A 143 -12.64 -10.15 -2.41
CA ASP A 143 -12.88 -9.64 -1.05
C ASP A 143 -13.24 -8.14 -1.06
N VAL A 144 -12.67 -7.37 -2.00
CA VAL A 144 -13.02 -5.94 -2.19
C VAL A 144 -14.47 -5.80 -2.69
N LEU A 145 -14.89 -6.63 -3.65
CA LEU A 145 -16.27 -6.65 -4.13
C LEU A 145 -17.24 -7.08 -3.03
N ALA A 146 -16.91 -8.13 -2.27
CA ALA A 146 -17.70 -8.60 -1.14
C ALA A 146 -17.85 -7.50 -0.06
N CYS A 147 -16.78 -6.72 0.17
CA CYS A 147 -16.82 -5.57 1.07
C CYS A 147 -17.87 -4.53 0.65
N ILE A 148 -17.91 -4.16 -0.65
CA ILE A 148 -18.91 -3.20 -1.14
C ILE A 148 -20.33 -3.72 -0.99
N VAL A 149 -20.56 -4.98 -1.36
CA VAL A 149 -21.88 -5.60 -1.25
C VAL A 149 -22.32 -5.60 0.22
N ARG A 150 -21.42 -5.94 1.14
CA ARG A 150 -21.68 -5.93 2.58
C ARG A 150 -22.04 -4.53 3.09
N LEU A 151 -21.26 -3.51 2.74
CA LEU A 151 -21.46 -2.14 3.21
C LEU A 151 -22.74 -1.52 2.63
N LYS A 152 -23.12 -1.93 1.43
CA LYS A 152 -24.35 -1.45 0.78
C LYS A 152 -25.62 -2.12 1.29
N ASN A 153 -25.52 -3.40 1.68
CA ASN A 153 -26.65 -4.22 2.15
C ASN A 153 -26.71 -4.33 3.69
N PHE A 154 -26.21 -3.32 4.40
CA PHE A 154 -26.16 -3.32 5.87
C PHE A 154 -27.53 -3.57 6.55
N ASN A 155 -28.64 -3.44 5.81
CA ASN A 155 -30.00 -3.72 6.30
C ASN A 155 -30.43 -5.20 6.21
N ASN A 156 -29.65 -6.07 5.56
CA ASN A 156 -29.98 -7.49 5.41
C ASN A 156 -29.02 -8.35 6.26
N ALA A 157 -29.46 -8.69 7.47
CA ALA A 157 -28.74 -9.50 8.45
C ALA A 157 -28.27 -10.89 7.95
N TYR A 158 -28.84 -11.37 6.86
CA TYR A 158 -28.57 -12.72 6.33
C TYR A 158 -27.21 -12.86 5.65
N ILE A 159 -26.69 -11.78 5.05
CA ILE A 159 -25.40 -11.80 4.33
C ILE A 159 -24.22 -11.57 5.29
N SER A 160 -24.48 -11.01 6.48
CA SER A 160 -23.41 -10.71 7.45
C SER A 160 -22.72 -11.97 8.00
N ASN A 161 -23.44 -13.09 8.11
CA ASN A 161 -22.92 -14.30 8.77
C ASN A 161 -22.02 -15.17 7.89
N VAL A 162 -22.12 -15.11 6.57
CA VAL A 162 -21.34 -15.95 5.65
C VAL A 162 -19.91 -15.45 5.45
N PHE A 163 -19.66 -14.14 5.67
CA PHE A 163 -18.35 -13.51 5.42
C PHE A 163 -17.56 -13.15 6.68
N ILE A 164 -18.05 -13.45 7.89
CA ILE A 164 -17.41 -13.10 9.17
C ILE A 164 -16.10 -13.87 9.43
N THR A 165 -15.87 -14.97 8.73
CA THR A 165 -14.71 -15.85 8.97
C THR A 165 -13.39 -15.34 8.37
N ASN A 166 -13.40 -14.36 7.47
CA ASN A 166 -12.18 -13.88 6.84
C ASN A 166 -11.55 -12.70 7.61
N LYS A 167 -10.47 -13.00 8.36
CA LYS A 167 -9.61 -12.07 9.08
C LYS A 167 -9.09 -10.89 8.22
N LYS A 168 -9.13 -11.01 6.89
CA LYS A 168 -8.72 -9.99 5.92
C LYS A 168 -9.73 -8.85 5.76
N LEU A 169 -10.98 -9.02 6.18
CA LEU A 169 -12.07 -8.04 5.99
C LEU A 169 -12.21 -7.02 7.13
N ASN A 170 -11.30 -7.02 8.12
CA ASN A 170 -11.37 -6.10 9.25
C ASN A 170 -11.28 -4.60 8.85
N ASN A 171 -10.78 -4.29 7.65
CA ASN A 171 -10.74 -2.92 7.12
C ASN A 171 -11.99 -2.53 6.30
N CYS A 172 -12.98 -3.42 6.21
CA CYS A 172 -14.25 -3.14 5.56
C CYS A 172 -15.18 -2.35 6.49
N ILE A 173 -14.85 -1.07 6.69
CA ILE A 173 -15.58 -0.13 7.53
C ILE A 173 -16.27 0.90 6.63
N PRO A 174 -17.45 1.44 6.99
CA PRO A 174 -18.13 2.46 6.18
C PRO A 174 -17.27 3.67 5.83
N GLU A 175 -16.35 4.05 6.71
CA GLU A 175 -15.40 5.16 6.49
C GLU A 175 -14.46 4.90 5.31
N ASN A 176 -14.13 3.64 5.04
CA ASN A 176 -13.23 3.23 3.96
C ASN A 176 -13.97 2.92 2.63
N LEU A 177 -15.28 3.18 2.57
CA LEU A 177 -16.10 2.88 1.39
C LEU A 177 -15.59 3.63 0.15
N LYS A 178 -15.20 4.89 0.31
CA LYS A 178 -14.63 5.70 -0.76
C LYS A 178 -13.35 5.06 -1.33
N ASP A 179 -12.43 4.66 -0.46
CA ASP A 179 -11.16 4.05 -0.87
C ASP A 179 -11.39 2.70 -1.56
N THR A 180 -12.40 1.97 -1.11
CA THR A 180 -12.81 0.70 -1.70
C THR A 180 -13.34 0.88 -3.15
N PHE A 181 -14.17 1.91 -3.40
CA PHE A 181 -14.61 2.24 -4.75
C PHE A 181 -13.48 2.74 -5.64
N GLN A 182 -12.58 3.56 -5.11
CA GLN A 182 -11.39 4.01 -5.84
C GLN A 182 -10.52 2.83 -6.27
N GLU A 183 -10.36 1.83 -5.40
CA GLU A 183 -9.58 0.64 -5.72
C GLU A 183 -10.23 -0.20 -6.83
N ILE A 184 -11.55 -0.37 -6.81
CA ILE A 184 -12.28 -1.04 -7.90
C ILE A 184 -12.14 -0.26 -9.20
N PHE A 185 -12.26 1.07 -9.16
CA PHE A 185 -12.05 1.91 -10.33
C PHE A 185 -10.67 1.66 -10.94
N LYS A 186 -9.61 1.66 -10.12
CA LYS A 186 -8.24 1.38 -10.59
C LYS A 186 -8.11 0.01 -11.24
N ARG A 187 -8.79 -1.01 -10.71
CA ARG A 187 -8.67 -2.39 -11.22
C ARG A 187 -9.41 -2.63 -12.52
N PHE A 188 -10.62 -2.08 -12.67
CA PHE A 188 -11.49 -2.39 -13.79
C PHE A 188 -11.62 -1.26 -14.82
N VAL A 189 -11.63 0.00 -14.38
CA VAL A 189 -11.94 1.14 -15.25
C VAL A 189 -10.67 1.78 -15.81
N SER A 190 -9.63 1.91 -14.99
CA SER A 190 -8.35 2.45 -15.45
C SER A 190 -7.77 1.71 -16.67
N PRO A 191 -7.84 0.36 -16.79
CA PRO A 191 -7.43 -0.35 -18.00
C PRO A 191 -8.16 0.06 -19.27
N LEU A 192 -9.41 0.54 -19.21
CA LEU A 192 -10.16 1.01 -20.37
C LEU A 192 -9.57 2.28 -20.96
N TYR A 193 -8.99 3.14 -20.14
CA TYR A 193 -8.30 4.35 -20.63
C TYR A 193 -7.04 4.00 -21.44
N LEU A 194 -6.40 2.87 -21.19
CA LEU A 194 -5.29 2.39 -22.01
C LEU A 194 -5.75 2.09 -23.44
N LEU A 195 -6.95 1.50 -23.61
CA LEU A 195 -7.53 1.28 -24.92
C LEU A 195 -7.82 2.60 -25.64
N THR A 196 -8.37 3.59 -24.91
CA THR A 196 -8.63 4.91 -25.53
C THR A 196 -7.34 5.54 -26.01
N LEU A 197 -6.26 5.48 -25.22
CA LEU A 197 -4.95 5.99 -25.60
C LEU A 197 -4.35 5.25 -26.81
N SER A 198 -4.50 3.92 -26.87
CA SER A 198 -4.04 3.14 -28.02
C SER A 198 -4.78 3.51 -29.30
N LEU A 199 -6.09 3.75 -29.22
CA LEU A 199 -6.87 4.21 -30.36
C LEU A 199 -6.49 5.64 -30.79
N ILE A 200 -6.24 6.55 -29.84
CA ILE A 200 -5.73 7.90 -30.15
C ILE A 200 -4.38 7.80 -30.87
N ALA A 201 -3.49 6.93 -30.43
CA ALA A 201 -2.20 6.71 -31.09
C ALA A 201 -2.38 6.18 -32.53
N CYS A 202 -3.34 5.27 -32.77
CA CYS A 202 -3.67 4.80 -34.12
C CYS A 202 -4.17 5.90 -35.06
N LEU A 203 -4.78 6.95 -34.53
CA LEU A 203 -5.23 8.08 -35.34
C LEU A 203 -4.09 8.86 -36.04
N ILE A 204 -2.85 8.73 -35.53
CA ILE A 204 -1.68 9.36 -36.16
C ILE A 204 -1.46 8.82 -37.57
N ILE A 205 -1.78 7.53 -37.79
CA ILE A 205 -1.55 6.86 -39.10
C ILE A 205 -2.51 7.37 -40.20
N ILE A 206 -3.62 7.99 -39.81
CA ILE A 206 -4.67 8.40 -40.74
C ILE A 206 -4.22 9.54 -41.65
N LYS A 207 -3.29 10.40 -41.23
CA LYS A 207 -2.74 11.47 -42.05
C LYS A 207 -1.33 11.13 -42.53
N SER A 208 -1.07 11.42 -43.86
CA SER A 208 0.27 11.25 -44.43
C SER A 208 1.25 12.27 -43.83
N LYS A 209 2.52 11.86 -43.73
CA LYS A 209 3.60 12.75 -43.27
C LYS A 209 3.87 13.93 -44.17
N ASP A 210 3.53 13.81 -45.45
CA ASP A 210 3.74 14.84 -46.47
C ASP A 210 2.65 15.93 -46.48
N ASP A 211 1.60 15.75 -45.64
CA ASP A 211 0.52 16.74 -45.53
C ASP A 211 1.00 17.95 -44.69
N TYR A 212 0.78 19.15 -45.21
CA TYR A 212 1.11 20.42 -44.55
C TYR A 212 0.52 20.53 -43.13
N GLU A 213 -0.63 19.93 -42.89
CA GLU A 213 -1.28 19.94 -41.59
C GLU A 213 -0.90 18.77 -40.68
N TYR A 214 0.02 17.90 -41.09
CA TYR A 214 0.41 16.72 -40.31
C TYR A 214 0.90 17.10 -38.91
N PHE A 215 1.70 18.15 -38.79
CA PHE A 215 2.22 18.61 -37.50
C PHE A 215 1.12 19.07 -36.54
N LYS A 216 0.14 19.85 -37.05
CA LYS A 216 -1.02 20.29 -36.24
C LYS A 216 -1.86 19.10 -35.79
N HIS A 217 -2.08 18.13 -36.68
CA HIS A 217 -2.81 16.90 -36.37
C HIS A 217 -2.10 16.07 -35.26
N LYS A 218 -0.82 15.86 -35.43
CA LYS A 218 0.01 15.14 -34.44
C LYS A 218 -0.01 15.83 -33.07
N PHE A 219 0.16 17.16 -33.05
CA PHE A 219 0.12 17.94 -31.82
C PHE A 219 -1.27 17.89 -31.18
N GLY A 220 -2.34 18.01 -31.94
CA GLY A 220 -3.70 17.86 -31.42
C GLY A 220 -3.98 16.50 -30.81
N LEU A 221 -3.51 15.41 -31.42
CA LEU A 221 -3.64 14.06 -30.85
C LEU A 221 -2.81 13.88 -29.59
N PHE A 222 -1.63 14.47 -29.50
CA PHE A 222 -0.82 14.47 -28.29
C PHE A 222 -1.54 15.16 -27.13
N VAL A 223 -2.06 16.37 -27.37
CA VAL A 223 -2.84 17.11 -26.37
C VAL A 223 -4.07 16.30 -25.92
N LEU A 224 -4.79 15.70 -26.86
CA LEU A 224 -5.94 14.85 -26.55
C LEU A 224 -5.54 13.63 -25.70
N GLY A 225 -4.40 13.00 -25.97
CA GLY A 225 -3.85 11.93 -25.15
C GLY A 225 -3.54 12.40 -23.72
N VAL A 226 -2.90 13.55 -23.55
CA VAL A 226 -2.60 14.14 -22.23
C VAL A 226 -3.90 14.44 -21.46
N ILE A 227 -4.89 15.04 -22.12
CA ILE A 227 -6.21 15.31 -21.51
C ILE A 227 -6.87 14.02 -21.05
N THR A 228 -6.78 12.94 -21.84
CA THR A 228 -7.35 11.63 -21.48
C THR A 228 -6.69 11.07 -20.21
N ILE A 229 -5.37 11.21 -20.06
CA ILE A 229 -4.64 10.80 -18.85
C ILE A 229 -5.10 11.62 -17.64
N ILE A 230 -5.18 12.94 -17.79
CA ILE A 230 -5.63 13.84 -16.72
C ILE A 230 -7.05 13.47 -16.26
N ILE A 231 -7.96 13.23 -17.21
CA ILE A 231 -9.34 12.81 -16.90
C ILE A 231 -9.34 11.47 -16.15
N SER A 232 -8.50 10.52 -16.54
CA SER A 232 -8.38 9.23 -15.85
C SER A 232 -7.99 9.41 -14.37
N GLU A 233 -6.97 10.23 -14.10
CA GLU A 233 -6.49 10.48 -12.72
C GLU A 233 -7.53 11.27 -11.88
N ILE A 234 -8.17 12.25 -12.49
CA ILE A 234 -9.25 13.00 -11.83
C ILE A 234 -10.42 12.07 -11.49
N SER A 235 -10.82 11.19 -12.42
CA SER A 235 -11.91 10.24 -12.23
C SER A 235 -11.69 9.33 -11.01
N ILE A 236 -10.44 8.89 -10.76
CA ILE A 236 -10.10 8.10 -9.57
C ILE A 236 -10.38 8.88 -8.29
N LYS A 237 -9.99 10.16 -8.23
CA LYS A 237 -10.18 11.01 -7.03
C LYS A 237 -11.63 11.35 -6.76
N TYR A 238 -12.44 11.52 -7.81
CA TYR A 238 -13.86 11.84 -7.71
C TYR A 238 -14.74 10.62 -7.44
N SER A 239 -14.22 9.40 -7.55
CA SER A 239 -14.95 8.20 -7.11
C SER A 239 -15.31 8.33 -5.63
N SER A 240 -16.60 8.22 -5.33
CA SER A 240 -17.19 8.51 -4.02
C SER A 240 -18.05 7.34 -3.51
N ALA A 241 -18.60 7.50 -2.31
CA ALA A 241 -19.59 6.56 -1.77
C ALA A 241 -20.94 6.60 -2.52
N ASN A 242 -21.22 7.67 -3.31
CA ASN A 242 -22.47 7.83 -4.03
C ASN A 242 -22.51 7.00 -5.32
N THR A 243 -23.51 6.12 -5.42
CA THR A 243 -23.66 5.19 -6.55
C THR A 243 -23.85 5.91 -7.89
N ILE A 244 -24.67 6.99 -7.92
CA ILE A 244 -24.98 7.73 -9.16
C ILE A 244 -23.72 8.38 -9.74
N GLN A 245 -22.92 9.01 -8.89
CA GLN A 245 -21.63 9.61 -9.31
C GLN A 245 -20.67 8.55 -9.84
N ASN A 246 -20.60 7.39 -9.20
CA ASN A 246 -19.75 6.30 -9.65
C ASN A 246 -20.18 5.78 -11.03
N ILE A 247 -21.49 5.62 -11.29
CA ILE A 247 -21.98 5.19 -12.61
C ILE A 247 -21.58 6.19 -13.70
N GLN A 248 -21.70 7.49 -13.44
CA GLN A 248 -21.29 8.52 -14.38
C GLN A 248 -19.79 8.44 -14.67
N ILE A 249 -18.96 8.30 -13.65
CA ILE A 249 -17.51 8.19 -13.77
C ILE A 249 -17.09 6.91 -14.51
N PHE A 250 -17.77 5.78 -14.23
CA PHE A 250 -17.51 4.50 -14.90
C PHE A 250 -17.92 4.51 -16.39
N SER A 251 -18.94 5.30 -16.77
CA SER A 251 -19.37 5.40 -18.16
C SER A 251 -18.44 6.25 -19.03
N LEU A 252 -17.65 7.15 -18.44
CA LEU A 252 -16.77 8.10 -19.14
C LEU A 252 -15.78 7.41 -20.11
N PRO A 253 -14.95 6.43 -19.71
CA PRO A 253 -14.01 5.77 -20.62
C PRO A 253 -14.71 5.01 -21.74
N VAL A 254 -15.90 4.47 -21.48
CA VAL A 254 -16.70 3.77 -22.50
C VAL A 254 -17.20 4.75 -23.55
N LEU A 255 -17.69 5.92 -23.14
CA LEU A 255 -18.10 6.98 -24.05
C LEU A 255 -16.93 7.46 -24.92
N PHE A 256 -15.75 7.66 -24.32
CA PHE A 256 -14.54 8.01 -25.08
C PHE A 256 -14.18 6.92 -26.10
N LEU A 257 -14.20 5.66 -25.72
CA LEU A 257 -13.93 4.55 -26.64
C LEU A 257 -14.90 4.54 -27.80
N VAL A 258 -16.19 4.66 -27.54
CA VAL A 258 -17.25 4.65 -28.58
C VAL A 258 -17.09 5.83 -29.52
N THR A 259 -16.87 7.04 -29.02
CA THR A 259 -16.71 8.24 -29.86
C THR A 259 -15.48 8.14 -30.74
N ILE A 260 -14.32 7.70 -30.25
CA ILE A 260 -13.11 7.54 -31.03
C ILE A 260 -13.29 6.42 -32.08
N TYR A 261 -13.89 5.30 -31.69
CA TYR A 261 -14.16 4.19 -32.61
C TYR A 261 -15.09 4.63 -33.76
N LEU A 262 -16.19 5.35 -33.46
CA LEU A 262 -17.10 5.88 -34.48
C LEU A 262 -16.38 6.88 -35.41
N TYR A 263 -15.55 7.74 -34.87
CA TYR A 263 -14.75 8.66 -35.65
C TYR A 263 -13.82 7.94 -36.65
N ILE A 264 -13.12 6.90 -36.18
CA ILE A 264 -12.27 6.09 -37.05
C ILE A 264 -13.08 5.41 -38.13
N LYS A 265 -14.20 4.77 -37.78
CA LYS A 265 -15.09 4.07 -38.72
C LYS A 265 -15.64 5.02 -39.80
N LEU A 266 -16.08 6.22 -39.40
CA LEU A 266 -16.61 7.23 -40.37
C LEU A 266 -15.52 7.73 -41.32
N LYS A 267 -14.30 7.91 -40.81
CA LYS A 267 -13.20 8.41 -41.63
C LYS A 267 -12.67 7.37 -42.61
N LEU A 268 -12.61 6.10 -42.19
CA LEU A 268 -12.25 4.98 -43.07
C LEU A 268 -13.32 4.67 -44.13
N LYS A 269 -14.59 4.97 -43.87
CA LYS A 269 -15.69 4.76 -44.82
C LYS A 269 -15.75 5.83 -45.94
N LYS A 270 -15.03 6.97 -45.79
CA LYS A 270 -14.92 8.03 -46.79
C LYS A 270 -13.49 8.10 -47.35
N PRO A 271 -13.03 7.12 -48.17
CA PRO A 271 -11.67 7.13 -48.71
C PRO A 271 -11.45 8.22 -49.77
N ASN A 272 -12.50 8.84 -50.30
CA ASN A 272 -12.42 9.76 -51.43
C ASN A 272 -12.03 11.19 -51.09
N LEU A 273 -11.78 11.54 -49.81
CA LEU A 273 -11.34 12.89 -49.40
C LEU A 273 -9.83 12.98 -49.08
N ILE A 274 -9.08 11.89 -49.28
CA ILE A 274 -7.63 11.85 -49.01
C ILE A 274 -6.78 11.88 -50.28
N ARG A 275 -7.43 11.99 -51.47
CA ARG A 275 -6.77 12.07 -52.75
C ARG A 275 -7.11 13.38 -53.47
N GLN A 276 -6.86 14.51 -52.84
CA GLN A 276 -6.69 15.80 -53.50
C GLN A 276 -5.55 16.57 -52.82
#